data_122bfa4408759ffeea1d8e72a4ba6661
#
_entry.id   122bfa4408759ffeea1d8e72a4ba6661
#
_cell.length_a   1.000
_cell.length_b   1.000
_cell.length_c   1.000
_cell.angle_alpha   90.00
_cell.angle_beta   90.00
_cell.angle_gamma   90.00
#
_symmetry.space_group_name_H-M   'P 1'
#
loop_
_entity.id
_entity.type
_entity.pdbx_description
1 polymer ?
#
loop_
_entity_poly.entity_id
_entity_poly.type
_entity_poly.pdbx_seq_one_letter_code
_entity_poly.pdbx_strand_id
1 'polypeptide(L)'
;MNNIICIAGPTASGKTALAATLAKELNGEVVSCDSMQVYRRMNIGTAKPTLEEMQGIPHHMIDVAEPWEDFSVSRYCDMAAPIVDDILSRGKTAVIAGGTGLYMDCLIRGNAFAPFPATGVRERLEAQADTVGMEAMLSQLRSVDPNAAGRLHLSDRKRILRALEVYLETGETITEHNRKTQAVPPRYSPIWLGLDFAQRGELYRRIDLRVSLMLQQGLVEEIQGLLADGIPEKATAMQAIGYKEFVDALDGRCTIEEAADQVRQSSRRYAKRQLTWFRRNKAIHWLIRDTGDTGREILENARRIVSDFDN
;
A
#
# COMPACT_ATOMS: atom_id res chain seq x y z
N MET A 1 -10.64 26.17 -2.53
CA MET A 1 -11.12 24.77 -2.53
C MET A 1 -9.96 23.84 -2.23
N ASN A 2 -10.17 22.87 -1.35
CA ASN A 2 -9.17 21.83 -1.10
C ASN A 2 -9.34 20.73 -2.15
N ASN A 3 -8.50 20.74 -3.18
CA ASN A 3 -8.66 19.88 -4.36
C ASN A 3 -7.97 18.52 -4.22
N ILE A 4 -7.69 18.07 -2.99
CA ILE A 4 -7.08 16.74 -2.72
C ILE A 4 -7.94 15.99 -1.73
N ILE A 5 -8.33 14.76 -2.09
CA ILE A 5 -9.06 13.85 -1.25
C ILE A 5 -8.28 12.54 -1.11
N CYS A 6 -8.00 12.12 0.12
CA CYS A 6 -7.39 10.82 0.40
C CYS A 6 -8.47 9.83 0.85
N ILE A 7 -8.59 8.69 0.18
CA ILE A 7 -9.51 7.61 0.54
C ILE A 7 -8.71 6.40 1.03
N ALA A 8 -8.67 6.26 2.35
CA ALA A 8 -7.96 5.21 3.06
C ALA A 8 -8.91 4.09 3.52
N GLY A 9 -8.36 2.91 3.77
CA GLY A 9 -9.13 1.80 4.35
C GLY A 9 -8.58 0.44 3.99
N PRO A 10 -9.11 -0.63 4.58
CA PRO A 10 -8.63 -1.98 4.35
C PRO A 10 -8.98 -2.49 2.95
N THR A 11 -8.33 -3.58 2.53
CA THR A 11 -8.77 -4.32 1.33
C THR A 11 -10.23 -4.72 1.47
N ALA A 12 -10.95 -4.87 0.36
CA ALA A 12 -12.38 -5.20 0.28
C ALA A 12 -13.36 -4.18 0.93
N SER A 13 -12.91 -2.95 1.27
CA SER A 13 -13.81 -1.93 1.87
C SER A 13 -14.63 -1.13 0.86
N GLY A 14 -14.33 -1.19 -0.44
CA GLY A 14 -15.06 -0.44 -1.48
C GLY A 14 -14.44 0.93 -1.83
N LYS A 15 -13.17 1.15 -1.51
CA LYS A 15 -12.44 2.40 -1.84
C LYS A 15 -12.51 2.77 -3.31
N THR A 16 -12.32 1.80 -4.21
CA THR A 16 -12.30 2.01 -5.66
C THR A 16 -13.58 2.65 -6.16
N ALA A 17 -14.73 2.07 -5.79
CA ALA A 17 -16.03 2.59 -6.18
C ALA A 17 -16.28 4.01 -5.64
N LEU A 18 -15.92 4.26 -4.37
CA LEU A 18 -16.06 5.58 -3.77
C LEU A 18 -15.14 6.60 -4.47
N ALA A 19 -13.89 6.21 -4.78
CA ALA A 19 -12.93 7.08 -5.44
C ALA A 19 -13.37 7.47 -6.86
N ALA A 20 -13.80 6.49 -7.67
CA ALA A 20 -14.27 6.76 -9.03
C ALA A 20 -15.51 7.65 -9.02
N THR A 21 -16.47 7.40 -8.11
CA THR A 21 -17.69 8.20 -8.02
C THR A 21 -17.41 9.64 -7.58
N LEU A 22 -16.60 9.83 -6.52
CA LEU A 22 -16.23 11.19 -6.08
C LEU A 22 -15.42 11.93 -7.14
N ALA A 23 -14.46 11.26 -7.79
CA ALA A 23 -13.68 11.88 -8.86
C ALA A 23 -14.59 12.32 -10.02
N LYS A 24 -15.58 11.51 -10.40
CA LYS A 24 -16.56 11.86 -11.42
C LYS A 24 -17.38 13.11 -11.07
N GLU A 25 -17.85 13.20 -9.84
CA GLU A 25 -18.68 14.32 -9.36
C GLU A 25 -17.89 15.62 -9.20
N LEU A 26 -16.63 15.52 -8.83
CA LEU A 26 -15.77 16.65 -8.51
C LEU A 26 -14.84 17.06 -9.67
N ASN A 27 -15.13 16.61 -10.91
CA ASN A 27 -14.26 16.83 -12.07
C ASN A 27 -12.80 16.44 -11.79
N GLY A 28 -12.61 15.29 -11.13
CA GLY A 28 -11.31 14.84 -10.63
C GLY A 28 -10.75 13.65 -11.40
N GLU A 29 -9.58 13.21 -10.96
CA GLU A 29 -8.88 12.02 -11.44
C GLU A 29 -8.38 11.20 -10.25
N VAL A 30 -8.29 9.88 -10.40
CA VAL A 30 -7.86 8.98 -9.33
C VAL A 30 -6.37 8.70 -9.43
N VAL A 31 -5.67 8.77 -8.29
CA VAL A 31 -4.28 8.31 -8.15
C VAL A 31 -4.27 7.09 -7.24
N SER A 32 -4.01 5.90 -7.80
CA SER A 32 -3.95 4.67 -7.02
C SER A 32 -2.77 4.69 -6.04
N CYS A 33 -3.06 4.37 -4.78
CA CYS A 33 -2.07 4.27 -3.71
C CYS A 33 -2.01 2.82 -3.19
N ASP A 34 -1.65 1.91 -4.10
CA ASP A 34 -1.50 0.48 -3.85
C ASP A 34 -0.17 -0.02 -4.38
N SER A 35 0.59 -0.74 -3.54
CA SER A 35 1.94 -1.20 -3.86
C SER A 35 1.97 -2.40 -4.82
N MET A 36 0.81 -2.99 -5.15
CA MET A 36 0.73 -4.15 -6.03
C MET A 36 0.01 -3.84 -7.35
N GLN A 37 -0.95 -2.91 -7.37
CA GLN A 37 -1.61 -2.47 -8.60
C GLN A 37 -0.68 -1.73 -9.57
N VAL A 38 0.50 -1.33 -9.12
CA VAL A 38 1.55 -0.73 -9.95
C VAL A 38 2.10 -1.69 -10.99
N TYR A 39 2.04 -2.99 -10.74
CA TYR A 39 2.62 -4.01 -11.62
C TYR A 39 1.67 -4.40 -12.75
N ARG A 40 2.19 -4.41 -13.98
CA ARG A 40 1.48 -4.87 -15.18
C ARG A 40 1.16 -6.36 -15.07
N ARG A 41 0.07 -6.78 -15.70
CA ARG A 41 -0.37 -8.20 -15.80
C ARG A 41 -0.77 -8.86 -14.48
N MET A 42 -0.64 -8.17 -13.37
CA MET A 42 -1.13 -8.59 -12.05
C MET A 42 -2.50 -7.96 -11.80
N ASN A 43 -3.54 -8.48 -12.44
CA ASN A 43 -4.86 -7.85 -12.47
C ASN A 43 -5.81 -8.44 -11.43
N ILE A 44 -5.92 -9.77 -11.43
CA ILE A 44 -6.89 -10.49 -10.59
C ILE A 44 -6.45 -10.47 -9.13
N GLY A 45 -5.23 -10.94 -8.84
CA GLY A 45 -4.73 -11.06 -7.46
C GLY A 45 -4.55 -9.71 -6.75
N THR A 46 -4.33 -8.62 -7.49
CA THR A 46 -4.26 -7.26 -6.92
C THR A 46 -5.62 -6.56 -6.83
N ALA A 47 -6.68 -7.19 -7.34
CA ALA A 47 -8.01 -6.59 -7.51
C ALA A 47 -7.93 -5.23 -8.20
N LYS A 48 -7.19 -5.17 -9.31
CA LYS A 48 -7.07 -3.97 -10.13
C LYS A 48 -8.44 -3.57 -10.68
N PRO A 49 -8.82 -2.28 -10.67
CA PRO A 49 -10.13 -1.87 -11.16
C PRO A 49 -10.29 -2.17 -12.65
N THR A 50 -11.45 -2.67 -13.02
CA THR A 50 -11.85 -2.83 -14.42
C THR A 50 -12.20 -1.49 -15.04
N LEU A 51 -12.26 -1.41 -16.38
CA LEU A 51 -12.70 -0.19 -17.09
C LEU A 51 -14.11 0.25 -16.66
N GLU A 52 -14.99 -0.68 -16.36
CA GLU A 52 -16.33 -0.40 -15.86
C GLU A 52 -16.28 0.22 -14.45
N GLU A 53 -15.47 -0.35 -13.54
CA GLU A 53 -15.27 0.19 -12.19
C GLU A 53 -14.59 1.56 -12.19
N MET A 54 -13.76 1.85 -13.19
CA MET A 54 -13.16 3.16 -13.37
C MET A 54 -14.16 4.24 -13.82
N GLN A 55 -15.34 3.88 -14.32
CA GLN A 55 -16.44 4.79 -14.72
C GLN A 55 -16.02 5.87 -15.73
N GLY A 56 -15.02 5.59 -16.59
CA GLY A 56 -14.47 6.55 -17.55
C GLY A 56 -13.56 7.61 -16.91
N ILE A 57 -13.24 7.52 -15.63
CA ILE A 57 -12.34 8.43 -14.93
C ILE A 57 -10.87 7.98 -15.11
N PRO A 58 -9.94 8.88 -15.41
CA PRO A 58 -8.52 8.54 -15.46
C PRO A 58 -8.05 8.01 -14.10
N HIS A 59 -7.39 6.85 -14.13
CA HIS A 59 -6.75 6.23 -12.98
C HIS A 59 -5.25 6.15 -13.23
N HIS A 60 -4.48 6.83 -12.40
CA HIS A 60 -3.03 6.89 -12.47
C HIS A 60 -2.38 5.93 -11.49
N MET A 61 -1.10 5.65 -11.68
CA MET A 61 -0.29 4.75 -10.85
C MET A 61 -0.79 3.29 -10.85
N ILE A 62 -1.40 2.88 -11.95
CA ILE A 62 -1.76 1.50 -12.29
C ILE A 62 -0.92 1.10 -13.50
N ASP A 63 -0.41 -0.14 -13.54
CA ASP A 63 0.37 -0.67 -14.67
C ASP A 63 1.61 0.18 -15.05
N VAL A 64 2.33 0.70 -14.05
CA VAL A 64 3.48 1.58 -14.23
C VAL A 64 4.84 0.88 -14.09
N ALA A 65 4.85 -0.40 -13.71
CA ALA A 65 6.06 -1.20 -13.52
C ALA A 65 5.86 -2.62 -14.06
N GLU A 66 6.96 -3.24 -14.49
CA GLU A 66 6.95 -4.64 -14.88
C GLU A 66 7.14 -5.54 -13.63
N PRO A 67 6.60 -6.78 -13.62
CA PRO A 67 6.65 -7.65 -12.43
C PRO A 67 8.05 -8.07 -11.99
N TRP A 68 9.05 -7.96 -12.84
CA TRP A 68 10.46 -8.22 -12.50
C TRP A 68 11.18 -7.01 -11.90
N GLU A 69 10.57 -5.83 -11.94
CA GLU A 69 11.17 -4.62 -11.40
C GLU A 69 10.92 -4.49 -9.90
N ASP A 70 11.90 -3.96 -9.18
CA ASP A 70 11.68 -3.51 -7.82
C ASP A 70 10.95 -2.17 -7.82
N PHE A 71 9.89 -2.09 -7.01
CA PHE A 71 9.10 -0.88 -6.87
C PHE A 71 9.07 -0.41 -5.41
N SER A 72 9.71 0.71 -5.16
CA SER A 72 9.86 1.28 -3.81
C SER A 72 8.87 2.41 -3.55
N VAL A 73 8.71 2.78 -2.27
CA VAL A 73 7.95 3.97 -1.86
C VAL A 73 8.54 5.26 -2.44
N SER A 74 9.88 5.35 -2.58
CA SER A 74 10.55 6.48 -3.23
C SER A 74 10.09 6.61 -4.68
N ARG A 75 10.23 5.52 -5.46
CA ARG A 75 9.79 5.49 -6.86
C ARG A 75 8.30 5.84 -6.99
N TYR A 76 7.46 5.35 -6.07
CA TYR A 76 6.05 5.73 -6.03
C TYR A 76 5.87 7.24 -5.89
N CYS A 77 6.53 7.87 -4.92
CA CYS A 77 6.41 9.30 -4.66
C CYS A 77 6.95 10.13 -5.84
N ASP A 78 8.09 9.72 -6.43
CA ASP A 78 8.70 10.41 -7.56
C ASP A 78 7.81 10.42 -8.81
N MET A 79 7.01 9.36 -9.00
CA MET A 79 6.05 9.25 -10.10
C MET A 79 4.70 9.87 -9.76
N ALA A 80 4.17 9.67 -8.54
CA ALA A 80 2.83 10.11 -8.18
C ALA A 80 2.74 11.61 -7.89
N ALA A 81 3.78 12.23 -7.32
CA ALA A 81 3.74 13.65 -6.99
C ALA A 81 3.58 14.56 -8.22
N PRO A 82 4.34 14.39 -9.32
CA PRO A 82 4.12 15.15 -10.54
C PRO A 82 2.72 14.96 -11.14
N ILE A 83 2.12 13.76 -11.02
CA ILE A 83 0.76 13.48 -11.46
C ILE A 83 -0.26 14.28 -10.64
N VAL A 84 -0.11 14.28 -9.31
CA VAL A 84 -0.98 15.08 -8.42
C VAL A 84 -0.86 16.57 -8.77
N ASP A 85 0.36 17.08 -8.92
CA ASP A 85 0.59 18.49 -9.27
C ASP A 85 -0.01 18.85 -10.63
N ASP A 86 0.07 17.98 -11.65
CA ASP A 86 -0.54 18.20 -12.95
C ASP A 86 -2.08 18.24 -12.83
N ILE A 87 -2.70 17.30 -12.12
CA ILE A 87 -4.15 17.30 -11.88
C ILE A 87 -4.61 18.63 -11.26
N LEU A 88 -3.90 19.06 -10.22
CA LEU A 88 -4.19 20.32 -9.52
C LEU A 88 -3.97 21.55 -10.42
N SER A 89 -2.91 21.55 -11.24
CA SER A 89 -2.61 22.66 -12.16
C SER A 89 -3.70 22.86 -13.21
N ARG A 90 -4.40 21.78 -13.57
CA ARG A 90 -5.58 21.81 -14.46
C ARG A 90 -6.88 22.20 -13.76
N GLY A 91 -6.82 22.59 -12.48
CA GLY A 91 -8.00 22.95 -11.68
C GLY A 91 -8.91 21.77 -11.35
N LYS A 92 -8.39 20.53 -11.41
CA LYS A 92 -9.13 19.31 -11.11
C LYS A 92 -8.86 18.83 -9.69
N THR A 93 -9.71 17.91 -9.21
CA THR A 93 -9.56 17.26 -7.89
C THR A 93 -8.70 16.00 -8.02
N ALA A 94 -7.65 15.88 -7.22
CA ALA A 94 -6.86 14.66 -7.12
C ALA A 94 -7.44 13.75 -6.02
N VAL A 95 -7.97 12.58 -6.41
CA VAL A 95 -8.50 11.58 -5.47
C VAL A 95 -7.46 10.47 -5.29
N ILE A 96 -6.73 10.49 -4.18
CA ILE A 96 -5.69 9.52 -3.84
C ILE A 96 -6.36 8.37 -3.08
N ALA A 97 -6.45 7.19 -3.68
CA ALA A 97 -7.18 6.07 -3.09
C ALA A 97 -6.33 4.81 -2.96
N GLY A 98 -6.26 4.23 -1.77
CA GLY A 98 -5.51 2.99 -1.61
C GLY A 98 -5.43 2.43 -0.20
N GLY A 99 -4.72 1.30 -0.10
CA GLY A 99 -4.52 0.58 1.15
C GLY A 99 -3.07 0.59 1.64
N THR A 100 -2.13 1.16 0.89
CA THR A 100 -0.71 1.21 1.24
C THR A 100 -0.40 2.49 2.01
N GLY A 101 -0.62 2.44 3.33
CA GLY A 101 -0.51 3.61 4.20
C GLY A 101 0.85 4.30 4.14
N LEU A 102 1.96 3.54 3.99
CA LEU A 102 3.29 4.12 3.83
C LEU A 102 3.38 4.99 2.56
N TYR A 103 2.84 4.52 1.43
CA TYR A 103 2.86 5.28 0.18
C TYR A 103 2.06 6.58 0.32
N MET A 104 0.86 6.47 0.89
CA MET A 104 -0.03 7.62 1.09
C MET A 104 0.61 8.67 2.02
N ASP A 105 1.15 8.26 3.17
CA ASP A 105 1.81 9.17 4.10
C ASP A 105 3.02 9.86 3.45
N CYS A 106 3.85 9.10 2.71
CA CYS A 106 5.03 9.65 2.07
C CYS A 106 4.69 10.65 0.95
N LEU A 107 3.69 10.34 0.13
CA LEU A 107 3.21 11.24 -0.92
C LEU A 107 2.66 12.55 -0.32
N ILE A 108 1.80 12.45 0.68
CA ILE A 108 1.18 13.63 1.32
C ILE A 108 2.21 14.49 2.04
N ARG A 109 3.18 13.87 2.71
CA ARG A 109 4.24 14.60 3.40
C ARG A 109 5.26 15.21 2.42
N GLY A 110 5.39 14.65 1.22
CA GLY A 110 6.44 15.05 0.27
C GLY A 110 7.83 14.63 0.76
N ASN A 111 7.92 13.43 1.37
CA ASN A 111 9.20 12.91 1.85
C ASN A 111 10.18 12.80 0.67
N ALA A 112 11.20 13.63 0.68
CA ALA A 112 12.34 13.45 -0.22
C ALA A 112 13.15 12.24 0.28
N PHE A 113 13.08 11.16 -0.47
CA PHE A 113 14.01 10.06 -0.25
C PHE A 113 15.31 10.43 -0.97
N ALA A 114 16.36 10.75 -0.21
CA ALA A 114 17.68 10.86 -0.83
C ALA A 114 17.98 9.53 -1.53
N PRO A 115 18.33 9.54 -2.84
CA PRO A 115 18.78 8.33 -3.49
C PRO A 115 20.03 7.85 -2.76
N PHE A 116 19.95 6.67 -2.14
CA PHE A 116 21.17 6.03 -1.64
C PHE A 116 21.94 5.53 -2.85
N PRO A 117 23.21 5.88 -2.98
CA PRO A 117 24.05 5.28 -4.00
C PRO A 117 24.07 3.75 -3.77
N ALA A 118 24.13 2.98 -4.84
CA ALA A 118 24.29 1.53 -4.76
C ALA A 118 25.71 1.18 -4.29
N THR A 119 26.00 1.36 -3.00
CA THR A 119 27.33 1.16 -2.39
C THR A 119 27.58 -0.27 -1.98
N GLY A 120 26.57 -1.16 -2.11
CA GLY A 120 26.64 -2.55 -1.64
C GLY A 120 26.54 -2.69 -0.10
N VAL A 121 26.21 -1.62 0.62
CA VAL A 121 26.01 -1.67 2.09
C VAL A 121 24.88 -2.62 2.45
N ARG A 122 23.80 -2.61 1.68
CA ARG A 122 22.63 -3.47 1.92
C ARG A 122 23.00 -4.95 1.83
N GLU A 123 23.68 -5.34 0.76
CA GLU A 123 24.11 -6.72 0.50
C GLU A 123 25.10 -7.19 1.57
N ARG A 124 26.05 -6.32 1.99
CA ARG A 124 26.97 -6.62 3.09
C ARG A 124 26.23 -6.84 4.42
N LEU A 125 25.25 -6.01 4.74
CA LEU A 125 24.45 -6.16 5.96
C LEU A 125 23.60 -7.44 5.92
N GLU A 126 23.07 -7.83 4.78
CA GLU A 126 22.31 -9.06 4.64
C GLU A 126 23.22 -10.29 4.82
N ALA A 127 24.40 -10.32 4.18
CA ALA A 127 25.39 -11.38 4.37
C ALA A 127 25.90 -11.43 5.83
N GLN A 128 26.12 -10.27 6.46
CA GLN A 128 26.50 -10.20 7.87
C GLN A 128 25.41 -10.78 8.76
N ALA A 129 24.14 -10.42 8.53
CA ALA A 129 23.01 -10.95 9.30
C ALA A 129 22.87 -12.48 9.18
N ASP A 130 23.17 -13.04 8.00
CA ASP A 130 23.16 -14.49 7.80
C ASP A 130 24.31 -15.20 8.53
N THR A 131 25.43 -14.49 8.76
CA THR A 131 26.60 -15.04 9.42
C THR A 131 26.53 -14.92 10.95
N VAL A 132 26.18 -13.71 11.48
CA VAL A 132 26.25 -13.42 12.92
C VAL A 132 24.89 -13.47 13.62
N GLY A 133 23.79 -13.58 12.85
CA GLY A 133 22.42 -13.62 13.37
C GLY A 133 21.83 -12.27 13.73
N MET A 134 20.52 -12.24 13.89
CA MET A 134 19.77 -11.00 14.11
C MET A 134 19.97 -10.38 15.50
N GLU A 135 20.35 -11.15 16.52
CA GLU A 135 20.69 -10.60 17.85
C GLU A 135 21.90 -9.68 17.78
N ALA A 136 22.96 -10.10 17.08
CA ALA A 136 24.15 -9.28 16.88
C ALA A 136 23.83 -8.00 16.08
N MET A 137 23.01 -8.12 15.02
CA MET A 137 22.59 -6.97 14.20
C MET A 137 21.75 -5.98 15.03
N LEU A 138 20.82 -6.45 15.86
CA LEU A 138 20.02 -5.58 16.73
C LEU A 138 20.90 -4.95 17.83
N SER A 139 21.91 -5.66 18.35
CA SER A 139 22.89 -5.10 19.29
C SER A 139 23.73 -3.99 18.64
N GLN A 140 24.17 -4.18 17.38
CA GLN A 140 24.85 -3.17 16.59
C GLN A 140 23.95 -1.95 16.37
N LEU A 141 22.67 -2.15 16.05
CA LEU A 141 21.72 -1.03 15.93
C LEU A 141 21.55 -0.30 17.28
N ARG A 142 21.52 -1.04 18.39
CA ARG A 142 21.37 -0.44 19.74
C ARG A 142 22.56 0.45 20.11
N SER A 143 23.76 0.16 19.63
CA SER A 143 24.95 1.01 19.86
C SER A 143 24.90 2.35 19.12
N VAL A 144 24.21 2.42 17.96
CA VAL A 144 24.14 3.64 17.14
C VAL A 144 22.81 4.37 17.25
N ASP A 145 21.70 3.64 17.36
CA ASP A 145 20.33 4.18 17.50
C ASP A 145 19.53 3.40 18.55
N PRO A 146 19.73 3.65 19.85
CA PRO A 146 19.01 2.98 20.93
C PRO A 146 17.49 3.13 20.84
N ASN A 147 17.03 4.29 20.32
CA ASN A 147 15.60 4.58 20.16
C ASN A 147 14.94 3.73 19.09
N ALA A 148 15.60 3.50 17.96
CA ALA A 148 15.12 2.59 16.94
C ALA A 148 15.18 1.14 17.42
N ALA A 149 16.29 0.72 18.01
CA ALA A 149 16.49 -0.64 18.49
C ALA A 149 15.48 -1.05 19.59
N GLY A 150 15.10 -0.12 20.48
CA GLY A 150 14.10 -0.37 21.52
C GLY A 150 12.68 -0.61 21.03
N ARG A 151 12.40 -0.29 19.75
CA ARG A 151 11.08 -0.45 19.13
C ARG A 151 10.99 -1.63 18.17
N LEU A 152 12.10 -2.31 17.90
CA LEU A 152 12.20 -3.39 16.92
C LEU A 152 12.39 -4.73 17.64
N HIS A 153 11.77 -5.79 17.07
CA HIS A 153 11.94 -7.16 17.50
C HIS A 153 12.92 -7.88 16.57
N LEU A 154 13.53 -8.99 17.01
CA LEU A 154 14.47 -9.79 16.20
C LEU A 154 13.87 -10.25 14.86
N SER A 155 12.58 -10.46 14.80
CA SER A 155 11.86 -10.79 13.55
C SER A 155 11.73 -9.61 12.56
N ASP A 156 12.04 -8.39 12.98
CA ASP A 156 11.97 -7.20 12.11
C ASP A 156 13.24 -7.01 11.24
N ARG A 157 13.80 -8.12 10.70
CA ARG A 157 15.06 -8.15 9.94
C ARG A 157 15.18 -6.96 8.96
N LYS A 158 14.19 -6.79 8.08
CA LYS A 158 14.21 -5.72 7.06
C LYS A 158 14.35 -4.32 7.68
N ARG A 159 13.71 -4.06 8.83
CA ARG A 159 13.74 -2.76 9.51
C ARG A 159 15.06 -2.53 10.24
N ILE A 160 15.61 -3.57 10.87
CA ILE A 160 16.92 -3.50 11.54
C ILE A 160 18.00 -3.20 10.51
N LEU A 161 18.05 -3.97 9.41
CA LEU A 161 19.04 -3.77 8.34
C LEU A 161 18.88 -2.40 7.69
N ARG A 162 17.65 -1.94 7.45
CA ARG A 162 17.41 -0.59 6.91
C ARG A 162 17.90 0.52 7.82
N ALA A 163 17.71 0.40 9.13
CA ALA A 163 18.18 1.41 10.08
C ALA A 163 19.72 1.47 10.12
N LEU A 164 20.39 0.32 10.06
CA LEU A 164 21.85 0.24 9.96
C LEU A 164 22.37 0.78 8.60
N GLU A 165 21.70 0.44 7.51
CA GLU A 165 22.01 0.94 6.17
C GLU A 165 21.97 2.47 6.13
N VAL A 166 20.90 3.09 6.63
CA VAL A 166 20.79 4.56 6.70
C VAL A 166 21.96 5.15 7.46
N TYR A 167 22.30 4.59 8.62
CA TYR A 167 23.40 5.08 9.42
C TYR A 167 24.76 4.95 8.73
N LEU A 168 25.03 3.80 8.09
CA LEU A 168 26.30 3.54 7.40
C LEU A 168 26.47 4.40 6.13
N GLU A 169 25.37 4.72 5.46
CA GLU A 169 25.39 5.52 4.23
C GLU A 169 25.46 7.04 4.52
N THR A 170 24.82 7.49 5.60
CA THR A 170 24.62 8.92 5.84
C THR A 170 25.32 9.45 7.09
N GLY A 171 25.75 8.58 8.00
CA GLY A 171 26.20 8.96 9.33
C GLY A 171 25.07 9.41 10.28
N GLU A 172 23.82 9.40 9.79
CA GLU A 172 22.66 9.86 10.56
C GLU A 172 21.78 8.68 10.96
N THR A 173 21.27 8.67 12.21
CA THR A 173 20.38 7.60 12.66
C THR A 173 19.01 7.69 12.00
N ILE A 174 18.32 6.55 11.85
CA ILE A 174 16.94 6.54 11.31
C ILE A 174 15.98 7.34 12.21
N THR A 175 16.26 7.42 13.51
CA THR A 175 15.50 8.24 14.46
C THR A 175 15.63 9.73 14.16
N GLU A 176 16.84 10.22 13.91
CA GLU A 176 17.09 11.62 13.53
C GLU A 176 16.52 11.95 12.16
N HIS A 177 16.76 11.08 11.18
CA HIS A 177 16.20 11.23 9.84
C HIS A 177 14.67 11.38 9.88
N ASN A 178 13.97 10.51 10.61
CA ASN A 178 12.53 10.58 10.78
C ASN A 178 12.09 11.87 11.49
N ARG A 179 12.83 12.33 12.49
CA ARG A 179 12.53 13.58 13.21
C ARG A 179 12.63 14.78 12.28
N LYS A 180 13.69 14.85 11.46
CA LYS A 180 13.86 15.93 10.47
C LYS A 180 12.73 15.93 9.45
N THR A 181 12.39 14.75 8.90
CA THR A 181 11.29 14.61 7.95
C THR A 181 9.94 15.02 8.54
N GLN A 182 9.69 14.74 9.83
CA GLN A 182 8.46 15.14 10.51
C GLN A 182 8.38 16.64 10.80
N ALA A 183 9.49 17.33 10.86
CA ALA A 183 9.54 18.78 11.10
C ALA A 183 9.20 19.62 9.86
N VAL A 184 9.25 19.03 8.67
CA VAL A 184 8.87 19.69 7.42
C VAL A 184 7.35 19.68 7.29
N PRO A 185 6.71 20.83 6.96
CA PRO A 185 5.27 20.85 6.66
C PRO A 185 4.92 19.88 5.53
N PRO A 186 3.75 19.23 5.56
CA PRO A 186 3.34 18.34 4.50
C PRO A 186 3.19 19.10 3.17
N ARG A 187 3.56 18.44 2.07
CA ARG A 187 3.43 18.97 0.71
C ARG A 187 1.98 19.24 0.33
N TYR A 188 1.09 18.38 0.78
CA TYR A 188 -0.34 18.47 0.49
C TYR A 188 -1.17 18.47 1.76
N SER A 189 -2.32 19.15 1.71
CA SER A 189 -3.31 19.21 2.79
C SER A 189 -4.63 18.61 2.34
N PRO A 190 -4.76 17.28 2.30
CA PRO A 190 -5.96 16.62 1.78
C PRO A 190 -7.10 16.57 2.79
N ILE A 191 -8.33 16.42 2.28
CA ILE A 191 -9.46 15.90 3.04
C ILE A 191 -9.26 14.39 3.19
N TRP A 192 -9.28 13.87 4.41
CA TRP A 192 -9.06 12.46 4.68
C TRP A 192 -10.38 11.74 4.91
N LEU A 193 -10.71 10.77 4.08
CA LEU A 193 -11.82 9.85 4.23
C LEU A 193 -11.29 8.45 4.53
N GLY A 194 -11.82 7.79 5.54
CA GLY A 194 -11.45 6.42 5.91
C GLY A 194 -12.65 5.49 5.82
N LEU A 195 -12.51 4.33 5.19
CA LEU A 195 -13.54 3.29 5.18
C LEU A 195 -13.24 2.24 6.25
N ASP A 196 -14.25 1.93 7.07
CA ASP A 196 -14.20 0.82 8.02
C ASP A 196 -15.59 0.15 8.11
N PHE A 197 -15.73 -0.88 8.91
CA PHE A 197 -16.97 -1.63 9.13
C PHE A 197 -17.34 -1.61 10.60
N ALA A 198 -18.64 -1.42 10.91
CA ALA A 198 -19.16 -1.53 12.26
C ALA A 198 -18.89 -2.93 12.82
N GLN A 199 -19.08 -3.95 12.00
CA GLN A 199 -18.84 -5.34 12.36
C GLN A 199 -17.66 -5.90 11.56
N ARG A 200 -16.60 -6.32 12.26
CA ARG A 200 -15.41 -6.93 11.63
C ARG A 200 -15.72 -8.19 10.83
N GLY A 201 -16.72 -8.94 11.23
CA GLY A 201 -17.18 -10.13 10.51
C GLY A 201 -17.59 -9.83 9.06
N GLU A 202 -18.20 -8.67 8.81
CA GLU A 202 -18.61 -8.26 7.47
C GLU A 202 -17.37 -7.99 6.57
N LEU A 203 -16.36 -7.31 7.09
CA LEU A 203 -15.09 -7.15 6.37
C LEU A 203 -14.47 -8.50 6.02
N TYR A 204 -14.46 -9.46 6.94
CA TYR A 204 -13.88 -10.77 6.71
C TYR A 204 -14.68 -11.56 5.68
N ARG A 205 -16.01 -11.54 5.74
CA ARG A 205 -16.88 -12.14 4.74
C ARG A 205 -16.59 -11.59 3.34
N ARG A 206 -16.41 -10.29 3.20
CA ARG A 206 -16.09 -9.64 1.92
C ARG A 206 -14.69 -10.00 1.41
N ILE A 207 -13.72 -10.17 2.31
CA ILE A 207 -12.37 -10.65 1.95
C ILE A 207 -12.47 -12.09 1.43
N ASP A 208 -13.19 -12.97 2.14
CA ASP A 208 -13.33 -14.38 1.76
C ASP A 208 -14.04 -14.53 0.40
N LEU A 209 -15.13 -13.78 0.21
CA LEU A 209 -15.84 -13.73 -1.07
C LEU A 209 -14.92 -13.26 -2.22
N ARG A 210 -14.11 -12.22 -1.98
CA ARG A 210 -13.16 -11.71 -2.97
C ARG A 210 -12.15 -12.78 -3.39
N VAL A 211 -11.59 -13.56 -2.45
CA VAL A 211 -10.65 -14.65 -2.77
C VAL A 211 -11.34 -15.70 -3.63
N SER A 212 -12.59 -16.07 -3.31
CA SER A 212 -13.35 -17.02 -4.12
C SER A 212 -13.63 -16.50 -5.55
N LEU A 213 -13.94 -15.20 -5.68
CA LEU A 213 -14.13 -14.57 -6.99
C LEU A 213 -12.81 -14.51 -7.80
N MET A 214 -11.69 -14.22 -7.16
CA MET A 214 -10.38 -14.22 -7.82
C MET A 214 -10.04 -15.59 -8.41
N LEU A 215 -10.32 -16.68 -7.69
CA LEU A 215 -10.13 -18.03 -8.20
C LEU A 215 -11.04 -18.30 -9.42
N GLN A 216 -12.31 -17.90 -9.35
CA GLN A 216 -13.24 -18.05 -10.47
C GLN A 216 -12.85 -17.23 -11.71
N GLN A 217 -12.16 -16.11 -11.50
CA GLN A 217 -11.68 -15.23 -12.56
C GLN A 217 -10.36 -15.69 -13.19
N GLY A 218 -9.72 -16.76 -12.68
CA GLY A 218 -8.49 -17.31 -13.24
C GLY A 218 -7.22 -16.79 -12.56
N LEU A 219 -7.23 -16.57 -11.24
CA LEU A 219 -6.03 -16.15 -10.50
C LEU A 219 -4.87 -17.14 -10.65
N VAL A 220 -5.16 -18.44 -10.66
CA VAL A 220 -4.12 -19.48 -10.80
C VAL A 220 -3.48 -19.39 -12.18
N GLU A 221 -4.27 -19.21 -13.21
CA GLU A 221 -3.83 -19.05 -14.60
C GLU A 221 -3.03 -17.75 -14.79
N GLU A 222 -3.42 -16.66 -14.13
CA GLU A 222 -2.64 -15.41 -14.12
C GLU A 222 -1.23 -15.65 -13.56
N ILE A 223 -1.11 -16.38 -12.45
CA ILE A 223 0.17 -16.69 -11.80
C ILE A 223 1.02 -17.63 -12.67
N GLN A 224 0.40 -18.68 -13.24
CA GLN A 224 1.08 -19.59 -14.16
C GLN A 224 1.64 -18.85 -15.37
N GLY A 225 0.90 -17.89 -15.92
CA GLY A 225 1.35 -17.05 -17.03
C GLY A 225 2.57 -16.21 -16.65
N LEU A 226 2.58 -15.59 -15.46
CA LEU A 226 3.73 -14.81 -14.97
C LEU A 226 4.98 -15.69 -14.79
N LEU A 227 4.84 -16.87 -14.21
CA LEU A 227 5.95 -17.82 -14.03
C LEU A 227 6.46 -18.35 -15.38
N ALA A 228 5.57 -18.66 -16.32
CA ALA A 228 5.93 -19.11 -17.67
C ALA A 228 6.71 -18.04 -18.45
N ASP A 229 6.43 -16.76 -18.20
CA ASP A 229 7.17 -15.62 -18.76
C ASP A 229 8.51 -15.35 -18.04
N GLY A 230 8.89 -16.21 -17.09
CA GLY A 230 10.18 -16.16 -16.41
C GLY A 230 10.26 -15.14 -15.26
N ILE A 231 9.12 -14.68 -14.74
CA ILE A 231 9.13 -13.81 -13.54
C ILE A 231 9.63 -14.63 -12.34
N PRO A 232 10.73 -14.19 -11.66
CA PRO A 232 11.25 -14.93 -10.53
C PRO A 232 10.24 -15.00 -9.37
N GLU A 233 10.07 -16.16 -8.75
CA GLU A 233 9.22 -16.32 -7.56
C GLU A 233 9.59 -15.36 -6.42
N LYS A 234 10.88 -15.00 -6.32
CA LYS A 234 11.40 -14.06 -5.31
C LYS A 234 11.21 -12.60 -5.68
N ALA A 235 10.73 -12.28 -6.91
CA ALA A 235 10.46 -10.90 -7.29
C ALA A 235 9.48 -10.25 -6.31
N THR A 236 9.66 -8.96 -6.05
CA THR A 236 8.81 -8.20 -5.10
C THR A 236 7.33 -8.34 -5.43
N ALA A 237 6.98 -8.33 -6.72
CA ALA A 237 5.62 -8.53 -7.22
C ALA A 237 5.04 -9.87 -6.79
N MET A 238 5.80 -10.97 -6.96
CA MET A 238 5.37 -12.34 -6.64
C MET A 238 5.26 -12.61 -5.13
N GLN A 239 5.78 -11.72 -4.28
CA GLN A 239 5.60 -11.79 -2.82
C GLN A 239 4.27 -11.18 -2.34
N ALA A 240 3.42 -10.70 -3.26
CA ALA A 240 2.08 -10.23 -2.94
C ALA A 240 1.21 -11.35 -2.36
N ILE A 241 0.31 -10.97 -1.44
CA ILE A 241 -0.71 -11.89 -0.91
C ILE A 241 -1.60 -12.31 -2.08
N GLY A 242 -1.81 -13.60 -2.22
CA GLY A 242 -2.54 -14.19 -3.32
C GLY A 242 -1.64 -14.71 -4.45
N TYR A 243 -0.36 -14.30 -4.52
CA TYR A 243 0.59 -14.83 -5.50
C TYR A 243 1.50 -15.88 -4.86
N LYS A 244 2.24 -15.52 -3.83
CA LYS A 244 3.20 -16.44 -3.18
C LYS A 244 2.54 -17.72 -2.67
N GLU A 245 1.33 -17.64 -2.13
CA GLU A 245 0.63 -18.80 -1.61
C GLU A 245 0.24 -19.78 -2.73
N PHE A 246 -0.14 -19.26 -3.92
CA PHE A 246 -0.45 -20.11 -5.06
C PHE A 246 0.79 -20.61 -5.81
N VAL A 247 1.93 -19.93 -5.74
CA VAL A 247 3.22 -20.50 -6.18
C VAL A 247 3.51 -21.78 -5.39
N ASP A 248 3.32 -21.78 -4.06
CA ASP A 248 3.46 -22.98 -3.23
C ASP A 248 2.54 -24.13 -3.67
N ALA A 249 1.31 -23.81 -4.08
CA ALA A 249 0.39 -24.82 -4.59
C ALA A 249 0.79 -25.37 -5.98
N LEU A 250 1.27 -24.50 -6.86
CA LEU A 250 1.75 -24.89 -8.20
C LEU A 250 2.99 -25.79 -8.13
N ASP A 251 3.83 -25.59 -7.12
CA ASP A 251 5.00 -26.44 -6.83
C ASP A 251 4.62 -27.76 -6.11
N GLY A 252 3.33 -27.98 -5.83
CA GLY A 252 2.87 -29.19 -5.15
C GLY A 252 3.14 -29.21 -3.63
N ARG A 253 3.48 -28.08 -3.03
CA ARG A 253 3.73 -27.97 -1.58
C ARG A 253 2.43 -27.93 -0.75
N CYS A 254 1.32 -27.53 -1.37
CA CYS A 254 -0.02 -27.58 -0.79
C CYS A 254 -1.07 -27.69 -1.92
N THR A 255 -2.32 -27.88 -1.55
CA THR A 255 -3.45 -27.86 -2.49
C THR A 255 -3.88 -26.42 -2.81
N ILE A 256 -4.59 -26.21 -3.92
CA ILE A 256 -5.17 -24.91 -4.29
C ILE A 256 -6.11 -24.38 -3.19
N GLU A 257 -6.91 -25.25 -2.56
CA GLU A 257 -7.82 -24.82 -1.49
C GLU A 257 -7.06 -24.41 -0.21
N GLU A 258 -6.00 -25.13 0.15
CA GLU A 258 -5.14 -24.73 1.27
C GLU A 258 -4.46 -23.39 0.99
N ALA A 259 -3.97 -23.16 -0.23
CA ALA A 259 -3.44 -21.86 -0.64
C ALA A 259 -4.50 -20.75 -0.53
N ALA A 260 -5.72 -21.01 -0.99
CA ALA A 260 -6.84 -20.06 -0.88
C ALA A 260 -7.16 -19.71 0.58
N ASP A 261 -7.14 -20.67 1.49
CA ASP A 261 -7.35 -20.43 2.92
C ASP A 261 -6.21 -19.62 3.54
N GLN A 262 -4.97 -19.86 3.13
CA GLN A 262 -3.82 -19.03 3.52
C GLN A 262 -3.98 -17.59 3.03
N VAL A 263 -4.45 -17.39 1.78
CA VAL A 263 -4.73 -16.07 1.22
C VAL A 263 -5.83 -15.36 2.00
N ARG A 264 -6.94 -16.05 2.33
CA ARG A 264 -8.01 -15.50 3.18
C ARG A 264 -7.45 -15.02 4.52
N GLN A 265 -6.67 -15.86 5.19
CA GLN A 265 -6.04 -15.52 6.48
C GLN A 265 -5.05 -14.36 6.37
N SER A 266 -4.16 -14.40 5.37
CA SER A 266 -3.15 -13.37 5.11
C SER A 266 -3.80 -12.01 4.82
N SER A 267 -4.89 -12.00 4.03
CA SER A 267 -5.67 -10.82 3.69
C SER A 267 -6.40 -10.22 4.90
N ARG A 268 -6.97 -11.03 5.78
CA ARG A 268 -7.57 -10.56 7.04
C ARG A 268 -6.52 -9.92 7.96
N ARG A 269 -5.33 -10.53 8.06
CA ARG A 269 -4.20 -9.97 8.81
C ARG A 269 -3.71 -8.66 8.20
N TYR A 270 -3.68 -8.58 6.87
CA TYR A 270 -3.30 -7.37 6.16
C TYR A 270 -4.32 -6.24 6.37
N ALA A 271 -5.61 -6.52 6.26
CA ALA A 271 -6.68 -5.57 6.56
C ALA A 271 -6.57 -5.00 7.99
N LYS A 272 -6.26 -5.84 8.98
CA LYS A 272 -5.99 -5.39 10.36
C LYS A 272 -4.80 -4.44 10.44
N ARG A 273 -3.69 -4.74 9.72
CA ARG A 273 -2.50 -3.86 9.70
C ARG A 273 -2.82 -2.51 9.03
N GLN A 274 -3.60 -2.51 7.93
CA GLN A 274 -4.04 -1.29 7.25
C GLN A 274 -4.85 -0.39 8.19
N LEU A 275 -5.85 -0.93 8.87
CA LEU A 275 -6.64 -0.18 9.86
C LEU A 275 -5.78 0.34 11.02
N THR A 276 -4.86 -0.47 11.55
CA THR A 276 -3.93 -0.04 12.60
C THR A 276 -3.04 1.11 12.12
N TRP A 277 -2.62 1.10 10.85
CA TRP A 277 -1.86 2.19 10.27
C TRP A 277 -2.68 3.47 10.18
N PHE A 278 -3.81 3.42 9.51
CA PHE A 278 -4.63 4.62 9.24
C PHE A 278 -5.24 5.23 10.50
N ARG A 279 -5.55 4.45 11.53
CA ARG A 279 -6.06 4.96 12.82
C ARG A 279 -5.07 5.85 13.59
N ARG A 280 -3.80 5.90 13.19
CA ARG A 280 -2.82 6.85 13.74
C ARG A 280 -3.08 8.28 13.26
N ASN A 281 -3.63 8.42 12.06
CA ASN A 281 -3.99 9.73 11.51
C ASN A 281 -5.33 10.19 12.08
N LYS A 282 -5.31 11.20 12.94
CA LYS A 282 -6.49 11.75 13.61
C LYS A 282 -7.35 12.66 12.71
N ALA A 283 -6.83 13.05 11.54
CA ALA A 283 -7.56 13.84 10.56
C ALA A 283 -8.50 12.99 9.70
N ILE A 284 -8.49 11.67 9.81
CA ILE A 284 -9.36 10.80 9.01
C ILE A 284 -10.80 10.86 9.53
N HIS A 285 -11.71 11.27 8.65
CA HIS A 285 -13.16 11.14 8.83
C HIS A 285 -13.57 9.71 8.45
N TRP A 286 -13.92 8.91 9.46
CA TRP A 286 -14.28 7.52 9.27
C TRP A 286 -15.70 7.35 8.80
N LEU A 287 -15.86 6.74 7.63
CA LEU A 287 -17.12 6.31 7.04
C LEU A 287 -17.33 4.85 7.41
N ILE A 288 -18.23 4.60 8.34
CA ILE A 288 -18.46 3.26 8.90
C ILE A 288 -19.59 2.59 8.12
N ARG A 289 -19.31 1.43 7.56
CA ARG A 289 -20.29 0.59 6.89
C ARG A 289 -21.02 -0.30 7.87
N ASP A 290 -22.32 -0.28 7.81
CA ASP A 290 -23.17 -1.24 8.50
C ASP A 290 -23.47 -2.48 7.64
N THR A 291 -24.01 -3.53 8.28
CA THR A 291 -24.42 -4.75 7.59
C THR A 291 -25.58 -4.42 6.65
N GLY A 292 -25.41 -4.74 5.36
CA GLY A 292 -26.42 -4.46 4.32
C GLY A 292 -26.30 -3.08 3.65
N ASP A 293 -25.37 -2.22 4.05
CA ASP A 293 -25.11 -0.95 3.38
C ASP A 293 -24.74 -1.16 1.90
N THR A 294 -25.52 -0.56 1.01
CA THR A 294 -25.34 -0.59 -0.45
C THR A 294 -24.18 0.31 -0.92
N GLY A 295 -23.56 1.08 -0.03
CA GLY A 295 -22.58 2.11 -0.35
C GLY A 295 -23.18 3.50 -0.61
N ARG A 296 -24.50 3.62 -0.65
CA ARG A 296 -25.18 4.91 -0.88
C ARG A 296 -24.99 5.86 0.31
N GLU A 297 -25.19 5.36 1.53
CA GLU A 297 -24.98 6.14 2.75
C GLU A 297 -23.52 6.59 2.90
N ILE A 298 -22.58 5.72 2.56
CA ILE A 298 -21.16 6.05 2.55
C ILE A 298 -20.87 7.21 1.59
N LEU A 299 -21.44 7.16 0.38
CA LEU A 299 -21.26 8.22 -0.61
C LEU A 299 -21.90 9.54 -0.14
N GLU A 300 -23.11 9.51 0.41
CA GLU A 300 -23.80 10.70 0.93
C GLU A 300 -23.01 11.34 2.09
N ASN A 301 -22.49 10.53 3.01
CA ASN A 301 -21.64 11.02 4.09
C ASN A 301 -20.31 11.59 3.58
N ALA A 302 -19.69 10.95 2.58
CA ALA A 302 -18.46 11.44 1.95
C ALA A 302 -18.69 12.82 1.30
N ARG A 303 -19.77 12.98 0.53
CA ARG A 303 -20.15 14.27 -0.09
C ARG A 303 -20.31 15.37 0.94
N ARG A 304 -21.02 15.09 2.05
CA ARG A 304 -21.22 16.07 3.13
C ARG A 304 -19.88 16.50 3.71
N ILE A 305 -19.00 15.56 4.05
CA ILE A 305 -17.67 15.90 4.58
C ILE A 305 -16.91 16.77 3.58
N VAL A 306 -16.86 16.41 2.30
CA VAL A 306 -16.15 17.18 1.27
C VAL A 306 -16.71 18.59 1.16
N SER A 307 -18.05 18.77 1.14
CA SER A 307 -18.69 20.08 1.04
C SER A 307 -18.44 20.98 2.25
N ASP A 308 -18.30 20.40 3.45
CA ASP A 308 -18.00 21.15 4.68
C ASP A 308 -16.60 21.76 4.68
N PHE A 309 -15.67 21.23 3.87
CA PHE A 309 -14.32 21.79 3.70
C PHE A 309 -14.21 22.85 2.59
N ASP A 310 -15.20 22.96 1.72
CA ASP A 310 -15.24 23.97 0.65
C ASP A 310 -15.89 25.30 1.11
N ASN A 311 -16.55 25.30 2.29
CA ASN A 311 -17.15 26.46 2.95
C ASN A 311 -16.23 27.01 4.05
#